data_49162f3548bf4655dd3de41775f846e6
#
_entry.id   49162f3548bf4655dd3de41775f846e6
#
_cell.length_a   1.000
_cell.length_b   1.000
_cell.length_c   1.000
_cell.angle_alpha   90.00
_cell.angle_beta   90.00
_cell.angle_gamma   90.00
#
_symmetry.space_group_name_H-M   'P 1'
#
loop_
_entity.id
_entity.type
_entity.pdbx_description
1 polymer ?
#
loop_
_entity_poly.entity_id
_entity_poly.type
_entity_poly.pdbx_seq_one_letter_code
_entity_poly.pdbx_strand_id
1 'polypeptide(L)'
;MIEIIPAILPEAVADIRNQVAAVLGKVRLVQIDMVDGVFAPTATWPYNGEDLSFIEALEAEKEGMPYWQDMNFELDLMVKNAHDHLDYFYKFAPARIVLHAEAEGDEEEFANFIEAIDPYIRDNTEIGVAFNVDSDIDAYRHIIKEVDFVQCMGIAEIGKQGQVFD
;
A
#
# COMPACT_ATOMS: atom_id res chain seq x y z
N MET A 1 17.89 2.86 -13.25
CA MET A 1 17.85 1.38 -13.13
C MET A 1 16.38 1.01 -13.08
N ILE A 2 15.94 -0.06 -13.73
CA ILE A 2 14.54 -0.54 -13.62
C ILE A 2 14.53 -1.55 -12.49
N GLU A 3 13.60 -1.41 -11.54
CA GLU A 3 13.33 -2.37 -10.49
C GLU A 3 11.98 -3.05 -10.76
N ILE A 4 11.87 -4.33 -10.49
CA ILE A 4 10.63 -5.09 -10.60
C ILE A 4 10.16 -5.37 -9.18
N ILE A 5 8.95 -4.89 -8.85
CA ILE A 5 8.30 -5.09 -7.56
C ILE A 5 7.11 -6.02 -7.79
N PRO A 6 7.18 -7.30 -7.36
CA PRO A 6 6.04 -8.20 -7.45
C PRO A 6 4.91 -7.72 -6.53
N ALA A 7 3.68 -7.67 -7.03
CA ALA A 7 2.48 -7.35 -6.26
C ALA A 7 1.72 -8.62 -5.86
N ILE A 8 1.32 -8.68 -4.61
CA ILE A 8 0.54 -9.76 -3.99
C ILE A 8 -0.82 -9.20 -3.59
N LEU A 9 -1.89 -9.82 -4.07
CA LEU A 9 -3.27 -9.56 -3.65
C LEU A 9 -3.69 -10.70 -2.70
N PRO A 10 -3.44 -10.60 -1.38
CA PRO A 10 -3.54 -11.74 -0.46
C PRO A 10 -4.98 -11.92 0.05
N GLU A 11 -5.44 -13.17 0.09
CA GLU A 11 -6.65 -13.53 0.84
C GLU A 11 -6.32 -13.85 2.32
N ALA A 12 -5.09 -14.32 2.59
CA ALA A 12 -4.62 -14.68 3.92
C ALA A 12 -3.10 -14.45 4.07
N VAL A 13 -2.60 -14.42 5.30
CA VAL A 13 -1.15 -14.35 5.58
C VAL A 13 -0.36 -15.51 4.95
N ALA A 14 -1.01 -16.66 4.76
CA ALA A 14 -0.41 -17.79 4.07
C ALA A 14 -0.04 -17.48 2.61
N ASP A 15 -0.82 -16.65 1.91
CA ASP A 15 -0.53 -16.24 0.55
C ASP A 15 0.72 -15.36 0.51
N ILE A 16 0.83 -14.42 1.47
CA ILE A 16 2.03 -13.59 1.62
C ILE A 16 3.25 -14.49 1.86
N ARG A 17 3.17 -15.46 2.78
CA ARG A 17 4.27 -16.41 3.05
C ARG A 17 4.72 -17.15 1.79
N ASN A 18 3.77 -17.69 1.05
CA ASN A 18 4.05 -18.53 -0.11
C ASN A 18 4.64 -17.72 -1.27
N GLN A 19 4.06 -16.55 -1.55
CA GLN A 19 4.47 -15.72 -2.68
C GLN A 19 5.80 -15.01 -2.41
N VAL A 20 6.02 -14.50 -1.19
CA VAL A 20 7.31 -13.94 -0.78
C VAL A 20 8.40 -15.01 -0.83
N ALA A 21 8.14 -16.24 -0.32
CA ALA A 21 9.11 -17.34 -0.39
C ALA A 21 9.56 -17.64 -1.84
N ALA A 22 8.67 -17.52 -2.82
CA ALA A 22 8.98 -17.78 -4.22
C ALA A 22 9.94 -16.74 -4.85
N VAL A 23 9.99 -15.52 -4.27
CA VAL A 23 10.82 -14.41 -4.79
C VAL A 23 11.97 -14.02 -3.87
N LEU A 24 12.15 -14.68 -2.73
CA LEU A 24 13.27 -14.46 -1.82
C LEU A 24 14.62 -14.55 -2.56
N GLY A 25 15.49 -13.58 -2.32
CA GLY A 25 16.81 -13.49 -2.95
C GLY A 25 16.79 -13.02 -4.42
N LYS A 26 15.61 -12.81 -5.02
CA LYS A 26 15.46 -12.32 -6.40
C LYS A 26 15.09 -10.85 -6.44
N VAL A 27 14.28 -10.39 -5.47
CA VAL A 27 13.86 -9.01 -5.30
C VAL A 27 14.10 -8.58 -3.85
N ARG A 28 14.06 -7.27 -3.58
CA ARG A 28 14.25 -6.70 -2.24
C ARG A 28 12.97 -6.11 -1.66
N LEU A 29 11.98 -5.89 -2.51
CA LEU A 29 10.73 -5.26 -2.19
C LEU A 29 9.58 -6.04 -2.84
N VAL A 30 8.50 -6.22 -2.10
CA VAL A 30 7.25 -6.84 -2.56
C VAL A 30 6.11 -5.91 -2.18
N GLN A 31 5.19 -5.68 -3.10
CA GLN A 31 3.97 -4.92 -2.86
C GLN A 31 2.88 -5.84 -2.30
N ILE A 32 2.16 -5.37 -1.28
CA ILE A 32 0.98 -6.01 -0.70
C ILE A 32 -0.22 -5.11 -0.99
N ASP A 33 -1.13 -5.62 -1.79
CA ASP A 33 -2.36 -4.93 -2.17
C ASP A 33 -3.41 -5.10 -1.06
N MET A 34 -3.65 -4.05 -0.29
CA MET A 34 -4.66 -4.01 0.77
C MET A 34 -5.91 -3.33 0.26
N VAL A 35 -6.99 -4.07 0.12
CA VAL A 35 -8.27 -3.61 -0.44
C VAL A 35 -9.37 -3.75 0.59
N ASP A 36 -10.08 -2.66 0.89
CA ASP A 36 -11.08 -2.61 1.96
C ASP A 36 -12.49 -3.09 1.55
N GLY A 37 -12.73 -3.30 0.25
CA GLY A 37 -14.06 -3.62 -0.27
C GLY A 37 -15.01 -2.41 -0.40
N VAL A 38 -14.52 -1.20 -0.10
CA VAL A 38 -15.26 0.07 -0.18
C VAL A 38 -14.78 0.91 -1.35
N PHE A 39 -13.47 1.16 -1.44
CA PHE A 39 -12.86 1.88 -2.56
C PHE A 39 -12.82 1.01 -3.83
N ALA A 40 -12.48 -0.26 -3.67
CA ALA A 40 -12.57 -1.26 -4.72
C ALA A 40 -13.45 -2.45 -4.27
N PRO A 41 -14.11 -3.17 -5.20
CA PRO A 41 -15.20 -4.11 -4.85
C PRO A 41 -14.75 -5.41 -4.15
N THR A 42 -13.43 -5.67 -4.09
CA THR A 42 -12.88 -6.89 -3.48
C THR A 42 -12.25 -6.54 -2.16
N ALA A 43 -12.52 -7.28 -1.09
CA ALA A 43 -11.78 -7.15 0.16
C ALA A 43 -10.66 -8.18 0.21
N THR A 44 -9.44 -7.73 0.56
CA THR A 44 -8.27 -8.60 0.78
C THR A 44 -7.88 -8.62 2.24
N TRP A 45 -6.93 -9.46 2.62
CA TRP A 45 -6.30 -9.34 3.91
C TRP A 45 -5.66 -7.94 4.07
N PRO A 46 -5.83 -7.25 5.21
CA PRO A 46 -6.45 -7.68 6.48
C PRO A 46 -7.96 -7.41 6.59
N TYR A 47 -8.63 -6.89 5.56
CA TYR A 47 -10.02 -6.41 5.62
C TYR A 47 -11.08 -7.51 5.44
N ASN A 48 -10.71 -8.69 4.96
CA ASN A 48 -11.63 -9.80 4.74
C ASN A 48 -11.94 -10.63 6.00
N GLY A 49 -11.35 -10.26 7.15
CA GLY A 49 -11.59 -10.90 8.44
C GLY A 49 -10.77 -12.18 8.68
N GLU A 50 -9.86 -12.52 7.79
CA GLU A 50 -8.96 -13.66 7.95
C GLU A 50 -7.75 -13.30 8.84
N ASP A 51 -7.16 -14.30 9.50
CA ASP A 51 -5.94 -14.20 10.32
C ASP A 51 -5.95 -13.10 11.41
N LEU A 52 -7.08 -12.83 12.06
CA LEU A 52 -7.22 -11.79 13.08
C LEU A 52 -6.18 -11.93 14.21
N SER A 53 -5.88 -13.14 14.63
CA SER A 53 -4.87 -13.39 15.68
C SER A 53 -3.46 -12.99 15.26
N PHE A 54 -3.13 -13.08 13.96
CA PHE A 54 -1.86 -12.59 13.43
C PHE A 54 -1.82 -11.05 13.42
N ILE A 55 -2.92 -10.41 13.03
CA ILE A 55 -3.06 -8.95 13.08
C ILE A 55 -2.88 -8.46 14.51
N GLU A 56 -3.56 -9.08 15.49
CA GLU A 56 -3.41 -8.75 16.92
C GLU A 56 -1.97 -8.93 17.42
N ALA A 57 -1.27 -9.96 16.96
CA ALA A 57 0.12 -10.21 17.34
C ALA A 57 1.08 -9.18 16.71
N LEU A 58 0.82 -8.77 15.48
CA LEU A 58 1.56 -7.74 14.76
C LEU A 58 1.37 -6.37 15.41
N GLU A 59 0.12 -6.00 15.73
CA GLU A 59 -0.21 -4.75 16.45
C GLU A 59 0.43 -4.68 17.84
N ALA A 60 0.58 -5.82 18.49
CA ALA A 60 1.23 -5.95 19.78
C ALA A 60 2.76 -6.11 19.69
N GLU A 61 3.35 -5.95 18.49
CA GLU A 61 4.78 -6.10 18.21
C GLU A 61 5.37 -7.46 18.62
N LYS A 62 4.54 -8.51 18.65
CA LYS A 62 4.96 -9.87 18.99
C LYS A 62 5.39 -10.68 17.78
N GLU A 63 4.87 -10.31 16.62
CA GLU A 63 5.24 -10.87 15.33
C GLU A 63 5.52 -9.74 14.34
N GLY A 64 6.25 -10.04 13.26
CA GLY A 64 6.46 -9.17 12.12
C GLY A 64 5.86 -9.77 10.86
N MET A 65 5.82 -9.00 9.79
CA MET A 65 5.42 -9.51 8.47
C MET A 65 6.27 -10.72 8.08
N PRO A 66 5.70 -11.71 7.35
CA PRO A 66 6.47 -12.89 6.93
C PRO A 66 7.76 -12.50 6.19
N TYR A 67 8.91 -13.02 6.63
CA TYR A 67 10.25 -12.74 6.06
C TYR A 67 10.72 -11.28 6.19
N TRP A 68 10.20 -10.49 7.13
CA TRP A 68 10.56 -9.09 7.31
C TRP A 68 12.07 -8.83 7.48
N GLN A 69 12.87 -9.83 7.88
CA GLN A 69 14.32 -9.72 8.01
C GLN A 69 15.04 -9.74 6.64
N ASP A 70 14.42 -10.31 5.63
CA ASP A 70 15.01 -10.55 4.31
C ASP A 70 14.26 -9.83 3.18
N MET A 71 13.07 -9.26 3.48
CA MET A 71 12.20 -8.63 2.51
C MET A 71 11.61 -7.32 3.05
N ASN A 72 11.66 -6.28 2.25
CA ASN A 72 10.92 -5.05 2.48
C ASN A 72 9.51 -5.15 1.88
N PHE A 73 8.58 -4.39 2.47
CA PHE A 73 7.19 -4.37 2.01
C PHE A 73 6.79 -2.95 1.58
N GLU A 74 6.09 -2.88 0.46
CA GLU A 74 5.31 -1.74 0.03
C GLU A 74 3.84 -2.09 0.28
N LEU A 75 3.10 -1.21 0.96
CA LEU A 75 1.66 -1.37 1.15
C LEU A 75 0.95 -0.49 0.14
N ASP A 76 0.22 -1.10 -0.79
CA ASP A 76 -0.66 -0.40 -1.71
C ASP A 76 -2.06 -0.35 -1.11
N LEU A 77 -2.44 0.84 -0.63
CA LEU A 77 -3.65 1.04 0.18
C LEU A 77 -4.83 1.46 -0.70
N MET A 78 -5.47 0.47 -1.32
CA MET A 78 -6.78 0.63 -1.97
C MET A 78 -7.89 0.69 -0.92
N VAL A 79 -7.79 1.68 -0.04
CA VAL A 79 -8.59 1.85 1.18
C VAL A 79 -9.18 3.26 1.22
N LYS A 80 -10.48 3.36 1.49
CA LYS A 80 -11.16 4.65 1.59
C LYS A 80 -10.65 5.45 2.78
N ASN A 81 -10.21 6.70 2.51
CA ASN A 81 -9.61 7.59 3.50
C ASN A 81 -8.48 6.92 4.32
N ALA A 82 -7.54 6.28 3.63
CA ALA A 82 -6.44 5.55 4.27
C ALA A 82 -5.60 6.46 5.17
N HIS A 83 -5.51 7.76 4.85
CA HIS A 83 -4.77 8.74 5.65
C HIS A 83 -5.28 8.85 7.09
N ASP A 84 -6.57 8.67 7.35
CA ASP A 84 -7.17 8.70 8.70
C ASP A 84 -6.64 7.59 9.61
N HIS A 85 -6.08 6.52 9.01
CA HIS A 85 -5.68 5.30 9.70
C HIS A 85 -4.21 4.93 9.48
N LEU A 86 -3.36 5.88 9.08
CA LEU A 86 -1.99 5.61 8.72
C LEU A 86 -1.17 4.97 9.86
N ASP A 87 -1.45 5.34 11.12
CA ASP A 87 -0.85 4.74 12.30
C ASP A 87 -1.07 3.22 12.40
N TYR A 88 -2.18 2.73 11.87
CA TYR A 88 -2.44 1.29 11.77
C TYR A 88 -1.48 0.63 10.78
N PHE A 89 -1.30 1.22 9.61
CA PHE A 89 -0.46 0.66 8.57
C PHE A 89 1.03 0.69 8.92
N TYR A 90 1.49 1.65 9.70
CA TYR A 90 2.88 1.68 10.18
C TYR A 90 3.24 0.49 11.07
N LYS A 91 2.28 -0.16 11.72
CA LYS A 91 2.53 -1.37 12.52
C LYS A 91 3.00 -2.56 11.68
N PHE A 92 2.76 -2.53 10.38
CA PHE A 92 3.28 -3.53 9.43
C PHE A 92 4.76 -3.29 9.09
N ALA A 93 5.37 -2.20 9.62
CA ALA A 93 6.74 -1.77 9.35
C ALA A 93 7.08 -1.70 7.84
N PRO A 94 6.27 -0.99 7.03
CA PRO A 94 6.49 -0.91 5.59
C PRO A 94 7.70 -0.03 5.27
N ALA A 95 8.45 -0.40 4.22
CA ALA A 95 9.43 0.48 3.60
C ALA A 95 8.78 1.56 2.73
N ARG A 96 7.57 1.27 2.21
CA ARG A 96 6.77 2.18 1.38
C ARG A 96 5.29 2.04 1.66
N ILE A 97 4.57 3.15 1.53
CA ILE A 97 3.11 3.21 1.51
C ILE A 97 2.66 3.96 0.28
N VAL A 98 1.68 3.41 -0.44
CA VAL A 98 1.00 4.04 -1.56
C VAL A 98 -0.43 4.36 -1.16
N LEU A 99 -0.81 5.62 -1.27
CA LEU A 99 -2.16 6.13 -1.05
C LEU A 99 -2.82 6.41 -2.41
N HIS A 100 -4.05 5.97 -2.62
CA HIS A 100 -4.78 6.26 -3.86
C HIS A 100 -5.47 7.61 -3.76
N ALA A 101 -5.10 8.56 -4.64
CA ALA A 101 -5.67 9.92 -4.61
C ALA A 101 -7.21 9.92 -4.67
N GLU A 102 -7.80 9.03 -5.45
CA GLU A 102 -9.26 8.93 -5.61
C GLU A 102 -9.97 8.25 -4.41
N ALA A 103 -9.20 7.57 -3.54
CA ALA A 103 -9.72 6.99 -2.31
C ALA A 103 -9.83 8.02 -1.19
N GLU A 104 -9.04 9.08 -1.27
CA GLU A 104 -9.01 10.16 -0.30
C GLU A 104 -10.17 11.13 -0.56
N GLY A 105 -10.96 11.45 0.45
CA GLY A 105 -12.26 12.12 0.25
C GLY A 105 -12.16 13.57 -0.21
N ASP A 106 -11.39 14.39 0.52
CA ASP A 106 -11.19 15.80 0.27
C ASP A 106 -9.74 16.08 -0.13
N GLU A 107 -9.53 16.72 -1.28
CA GLU A 107 -8.19 16.97 -1.82
C GLU A 107 -7.37 17.90 -0.93
N GLU A 108 -7.99 18.94 -0.35
CA GLU A 108 -7.31 19.90 0.52
C GLU A 108 -6.93 19.25 1.86
N GLU A 109 -7.81 18.43 2.43
CA GLU A 109 -7.55 17.65 3.63
C GLU A 109 -6.41 16.66 3.40
N PHE A 110 -6.44 15.94 2.29
CA PHE A 110 -5.39 15.01 1.90
C PHE A 110 -4.04 15.71 1.68
N ALA A 111 -4.03 16.87 1.00
CA ALA A 111 -2.81 17.65 0.82
C ALA A 111 -2.21 18.09 2.15
N ASN A 112 -3.03 18.64 3.05
CA ASN A 112 -2.61 19.06 4.40
C ASN A 112 -2.06 17.88 5.20
N PHE A 113 -2.68 16.71 5.07
CA PHE A 113 -2.18 15.49 5.71
C PHE A 113 -0.79 15.10 5.19
N ILE A 114 -0.59 15.07 3.85
CA ILE A 114 0.72 14.73 3.26
C ILE A 114 1.82 15.69 3.73
N GLU A 115 1.54 16.99 3.80
CA GLU A 115 2.48 17.99 4.31
C GLU A 115 2.79 17.82 5.81
N ALA A 116 1.81 17.35 6.58
CA ALA A 116 1.91 17.21 8.03
C ALA A 116 2.51 15.87 8.51
N ILE A 117 2.81 14.93 7.60
CA ILE A 117 3.41 13.63 7.97
C ILE A 117 4.71 13.87 8.74
N ASP A 118 4.78 13.24 9.94
CA ASP A 118 5.93 13.38 10.83
C ASP A 118 7.25 13.03 10.11
N PRO A 119 8.29 13.88 10.20
CA PRO A 119 9.59 13.61 9.60
C PRO A 119 10.21 12.27 10.01
N TYR A 120 9.97 11.81 11.25
CA TYR A 120 10.44 10.50 11.69
C TYR A 120 9.85 9.36 10.87
N ILE A 121 8.58 9.49 10.48
CA ILE A 121 7.89 8.52 9.61
C ILE A 121 8.53 8.57 8.22
N ARG A 122 8.71 9.75 7.64
CA ARG A 122 9.33 9.93 6.33
C ARG A 122 10.77 9.44 6.27
N ASP A 123 11.53 9.49 7.38
CA ASP A 123 12.88 8.94 7.45
C ASP A 123 12.93 7.41 7.36
N ASN A 124 11.81 6.73 7.65
CA ASN A 124 11.74 5.27 7.71
C ASN A 124 10.82 4.65 6.65
N THR A 125 9.87 5.41 6.12
CA THR A 125 8.86 4.93 5.17
C THR A 125 8.67 5.94 4.04
N GLU A 126 8.92 5.54 2.80
CA GLU A 126 8.63 6.36 1.62
C GLU A 126 7.11 6.41 1.40
N ILE A 127 6.58 7.61 1.15
CA ILE A 127 5.17 7.84 0.88
C ILE A 127 4.96 8.14 -0.59
N GLY A 128 4.14 7.33 -1.24
CA GLY A 128 3.75 7.48 -2.62
C GLY A 128 2.26 7.77 -2.78
N VAL A 129 1.90 8.35 -3.91
CA VAL A 129 0.50 8.53 -4.31
C VAL A 129 0.24 7.85 -5.65
N ALA A 130 -0.83 7.04 -5.69
CA ALA A 130 -1.30 6.39 -6.90
C ALA A 130 -2.41 7.20 -7.56
N PHE A 131 -2.42 7.16 -8.89
CA PHE A 131 -3.45 7.78 -9.74
C PHE A 131 -4.02 6.76 -10.71
N ASN A 132 -5.34 6.77 -10.86
CA ASN A 132 -6.03 5.97 -11.87
C ASN A 132 -5.73 6.46 -13.29
N VAL A 133 -6.00 5.62 -14.27
CA VAL A 133 -5.73 5.91 -15.71
C VAL A 133 -6.42 7.19 -16.19
N ASP A 134 -7.61 7.48 -15.67
CA ASP A 134 -8.45 8.62 -16.07
C ASP A 134 -8.36 9.83 -15.13
N SER A 135 -7.45 9.81 -14.15
CA SER A 135 -7.31 10.89 -13.19
C SER A 135 -6.71 12.15 -13.81
N ASP A 136 -7.22 13.31 -13.43
CA ASP A 136 -6.62 14.61 -13.77
C ASP A 136 -5.42 14.88 -12.85
N ILE A 137 -4.25 14.39 -13.24
CA ILE A 137 -2.99 14.53 -12.48
C ILE A 137 -2.63 16.01 -12.25
N ASP A 138 -3.08 16.92 -13.12
CA ASP A 138 -2.78 18.35 -12.98
C ASP A 138 -3.44 18.97 -11.74
N ALA A 139 -4.57 18.45 -11.29
CA ALA A 139 -5.22 18.85 -10.05
C ALA A 139 -4.34 18.55 -8.82
N TYR A 140 -3.62 17.44 -8.84
CA TYR A 140 -2.80 16.96 -7.71
C TYR A 140 -1.33 17.42 -7.74
N ARG A 141 -0.96 18.41 -8.57
CA ARG A 141 0.44 18.88 -8.71
C ARG A 141 1.08 19.33 -7.40
N HIS A 142 0.31 19.82 -6.45
CA HIS A 142 0.81 20.23 -5.14
C HIS A 142 1.15 19.02 -4.28
N ILE A 143 0.32 17.98 -4.28
CA ILE A 143 0.56 16.72 -3.57
C ILE A 143 1.79 15.97 -4.14
N ILE A 144 1.90 15.91 -5.47
CA ILE A 144 3.01 15.23 -6.18
C ILE A 144 4.39 15.77 -5.78
N LYS A 145 4.50 17.03 -5.38
CA LYS A 145 5.76 17.64 -4.95
C LYS A 145 6.19 17.24 -3.54
N GLU A 146 5.24 16.79 -2.73
CA GLU A 146 5.42 16.50 -1.32
C GLU A 146 5.54 14.99 -1.03
N VAL A 147 5.45 14.14 -2.07
CA VAL A 147 5.59 12.68 -1.95
C VAL A 147 6.92 12.19 -2.50
N ASP A 148 7.35 11.01 -2.07
CA ASP A 148 8.64 10.43 -2.46
C ASP A 148 8.58 9.81 -3.86
N PHE A 149 7.40 9.30 -4.27
CA PHE A 149 7.19 8.72 -5.59
C PHE A 149 5.71 8.79 -6.01
N VAL A 150 5.48 8.55 -7.30
CA VAL A 150 4.13 8.47 -7.89
C VAL A 150 3.95 7.12 -8.54
N GLN A 151 2.79 6.48 -8.31
CA GLN A 151 2.36 5.28 -8.99
C GLN A 151 1.29 5.63 -10.03
N CYS A 152 1.52 5.26 -11.28
CA CYS A 152 0.50 5.38 -12.32
C CYS A 152 -0.14 4.01 -12.53
N MET A 153 -1.45 3.91 -12.32
CA MET A 153 -2.17 2.68 -12.58
C MET A 153 -2.20 2.38 -14.06
N GLY A 154 -1.92 1.13 -14.42
CA GLY A 154 -1.93 0.66 -15.80
C GLY A 154 -3.12 -0.26 -16.10
N ILE A 155 -4.16 -0.22 -15.26
CA ILE A 155 -5.37 -1.05 -15.37
C ILE A 155 -6.60 -0.21 -15.02
N ALA A 156 -7.73 -0.47 -15.69
CA ALA A 156 -8.97 0.29 -15.50
C ALA A 156 -9.70 -0.08 -14.20
N GLU A 157 -9.65 -1.34 -13.76
CA GLU A 157 -10.31 -1.81 -12.54
C GLU A 157 -9.27 -2.13 -11.46
N ILE A 158 -9.12 -1.26 -10.47
CA ILE A 158 -8.23 -1.49 -9.32
C ILE A 158 -8.76 -2.61 -8.41
N GLY A 159 -7.86 -3.23 -7.63
CA GLY A 159 -8.20 -4.36 -6.75
C GLY A 159 -8.39 -5.70 -7.48
N LYS A 160 -7.98 -5.81 -8.73
CA LYS A 160 -8.02 -7.04 -9.53
C LYS A 160 -6.72 -7.26 -10.27
N GLN A 161 -6.21 -8.50 -10.27
CA GLN A 161 -5.05 -8.90 -11.07
C GLN A 161 -5.46 -9.53 -12.42
N GLY A 162 -4.48 -9.63 -13.33
CA GLY A 162 -4.65 -10.34 -14.62
C GLY A 162 -5.43 -9.58 -15.68
N GLN A 163 -5.56 -8.27 -15.55
CA GLN A 163 -6.17 -7.41 -16.55
C GLN A 163 -5.21 -7.05 -17.69
N VAL A 164 -5.76 -6.61 -18.80
CA VAL A 164 -4.98 -6.02 -19.90
C VAL A 164 -4.48 -4.65 -19.43
N PHE A 165 -3.22 -4.36 -19.74
CA PHE A 165 -2.63 -3.05 -19.51
C PHE A 165 -3.26 -2.02 -20.46
N ASP A 166 -3.68 -0.88 -19.92
CA ASP A 166 -4.23 0.26 -20.66
C ASP A 166 -3.12 1.20 -21.16
#